data_3de3d9f5a59b5166551ef33fc8f55028
#
_entry.id   3de3d9f5a59b5166551ef33fc8f55028
#
_cell.length_a   1.000
_cell.length_b   1.000
_cell.length_c   1.000
_cell.angle_alpha   90.00
_cell.angle_beta   90.00
_cell.angle_gamma   90.00
#
_symmetry.space_group_name_H-M   'P 1'
#
loop_
_entity.id
_entity.type
_entity.pdbx_description
1 polymer ?
#
loop_
_entity_poly.entity_id
_entity_poly.type
_entity_poly.pdbx_seq_one_letter_code
_entity_poly.pdbx_strand_id
1 'polypeptide(L)'
;MINKHSEMAQYFWQNGKLPCPIMDFHAHMDEHAEIYFPFCSADEMVADMDRNGVRSLFFCGHFALDDPLNGEKYNVEAVRRYPDRLRAYHIIHSRCLDPEREIREGLDSADAAPGVSV
;
A
#
# COMPACT_ATOMS: atom_id res chain seq x y z
N MET A 1 4.04 -23.14 -11.27
CA MET A 1 3.08 -24.23 -11.56
C MET A 1 1.69 -23.76 -11.14
N ILE A 2 0.75 -23.65 -12.07
CA ILE A 2 -0.61 -23.18 -11.76
C ILE A 2 -1.36 -24.32 -11.10
N ASN A 3 -2.00 -24.05 -9.97
CA ASN A 3 -2.87 -25.03 -9.32
C ASN A 3 -4.13 -25.22 -10.17
N LYS A 4 -4.11 -26.24 -11.02
CA LYS A 4 -5.24 -26.58 -11.90
C LYS A 4 -6.51 -27.01 -11.16
N HIS A 5 -6.41 -27.21 -9.84
CA HIS A 5 -7.53 -27.62 -9.00
C HIS A 5 -8.24 -26.43 -8.33
N SER A 6 -7.68 -25.21 -8.44
CA SER A 6 -8.33 -24.01 -7.90
C SER A 6 -9.37 -23.48 -8.88
N GLU A 7 -10.62 -23.45 -8.49
CA GLU A 7 -11.72 -22.86 -9.28
C GLU A 7 -11.46 -21.36 -9.56
N MET A 8 -10.87 -20.64 -8.59
CA MET A 8 -10.51 -19.24 -8.74
C MET A 8 -9.41 -19.05 -9.79
N ALA A 9 -8.38 -19.89 -9.80
CA ALA A 9 -7.34 -19.83 -10.80
C ALA A 9 -7.89 -20.15 -12.21
N GLN A 10 -8.79 -21.13 -12.34
CA GLN A 10 -9.45 -21.44 -13.59
C GLN A 10 -10.32 -20.27 -14.08
N TYR A 11 -11.08 -19.67 -13.18
CA TYR A 11 -11.89 -18.51 -13.50
C TYR A 11 -11.04 -17.33 -14.00
N PHE A 12 -9.94 -17.03 -13.31
CA PHE A 12 -8.99 -15.98 -13.72
C PHE A 12 -8.44 -16.24 -15.13
N TRP A 13 -8.00 -17.46 -15.41
CA TRP A 13 -7.47 -17.81 -16.73
C TRP A 13 -8.47 -17.69 -17.86
N GLN A 14 -9.73 -17.94 -17.58
CA GLN A 14 -10.80 -17.83 -18.57
C GLN A 14 -11.26 -16.39 -18.79
N ASN A 15 -11.24 -15.55 -17.75
CA ASN A 15 -11.88 -14.24 -17.75
C ASN A 15 -10.91 -13.06 -17.63
N GLY A 16 -9.64 -13.29 -17.34
CA GLY A 16 -8.60 -12.27 -17.14
C GLY A 16 -8.72 -11.48 -15.84
N LYS A 17 -9.73 -11.77 -15.02
CA LYS A 17 -9.98 -11.14 -13.71
C LYS A 17 -10.69 -12.10 -12.77
N LEU A 18 -10.62 -11.84 -11.47
CA LEU A 18 -11.34 -12.62 -10.46
C LEU A 18 -12.82 -12.20 -10.35
N PRO A 19 -13.72 -13.11 -9.90
CA PRO A 19 -15.14 -12.83 -9.72
C PRO A 19 -15.46 -12.02 -8.45
N CYS A 20 -14.44 -11.77 -7.63
CA CYS A 20 -14.55 -11.02 -6.38
C CYS A 20 -13.49 -9.91 -6.33
N PRO A 21 -13.73 -8.85 -5.54
CA PRO A 21 -12.73 -7.80 -5.35
C PRO A 21 -11.48 -8.36 -4.66
N ILE A 22 -10.32 -7.89 -5.09
CA ILE A 22 -9.03 -8.22 -4.52
C ILE A 22 -8.70 -7.18 -3.46
N MET A 23 -8.19 -7.62 -2.31
CA MET A 23 -7.53 -6.78 -1.33
C MET A 23 -6.06 -7.19 -1.27
N ASP A 24 -5.18 -6.29 -1.63
CA ASP A 24 -3.73 -6.50 -1.58
C ASP A 24 -3.19 -5.91 -0.26
N PHE A 25 -2.58 -6.76 0.56
CA PHE A 25 -2.06 -6.38 1.87
C PHE A 25 -0.55 -6.13 1.89
N HIS A 26 0.12 -6.18 0.75
CA HIS A 26 1.55 -5.94 0.68
C HIS A 26 1.96 -5.30 -0.64
N ALA A 27 2.12 -4.00 -0.62
CA ALA A 27 2.59 -3.23 -1.76
C ALA A 27 3.56 -2.13 -1.33
N HIS A 28 4.22 -1.56 -2.32
CA HIS A 28 5.09 -0.40 -2.14
C HIS A 28 4.67 0.72 -3.08
N MET A 29 4.95 1.94 -2.69
CA MET A 29 4.68 3.15 -3.46
C MET A 29 5.96 3.99 -3.51
N ASP A 30 6.02 4.93 -4.41
CA ASP A 30 7.13 5.86 -4.63
C ASP A 30 8.38 5.23 -5.25
N GLU A 31 9.22 6.07 -5.81
CA GLU A 31 10.49 5.68 -6.41
C GLU A 31 11.47 5.14 -5.36
N HIS A 32 12.36 4.27 -5.80
CA HIS A 32 13.47 3.78 -4.99
C HIS A 32 14.76 3.80 -5.82
N ALA A 33 15.85 4.31 -5.23
CA ALA A 33 17.11 4.52 -5.93
C ALA A 33 17.76 3.23 -6.46
N GLU A 34 17.50 2.11 -5.80
CA GLU A 34 18.13 0.82 -6.10
C GLU A 34 17.19 -0.17 -6.82
N ILE A 35 15.92 0.19 -6.99
CA ILE A 35 14.90 -0.70 -7.58
C ILE A 35 14.22 0.04 -8.73
N TYR A 36 14.24 -0.55 -9.92
CA TYR A 36 13.41 -0.07 -11.00
C TYR A 36 11.94 -0.34 -10.69
N PHE A 37 11.22 0.71 -10.32
CA PHE A 37 9.83 0.64 -9.89
C PHE A 37 8.99 1.69 -10.64
N PRO A 38 8.63 1.42 -11.90
CA PRO A 38 7.84 2.33 -12.71
C PRO A 38 6.37 2.34 -12.26
N PHE A 39 5.65 3.43 -12.59
CA PHE A 39 4.22 3.57 -12.28
C PHE A 39 3.91 3.49 -10.78
N CYS A 40 4.73 4.15 -9.98
CA CYS A 40 4.74 4.02 -8.52
C CYS A 40 4.05 5.18 -7.79
N SER A 41 3.54 6.17 -8.49
CA SER A 41 2.72 7.23 -7.88
C SER A 41 1.33 6.71 -7.48
N ALA A 42 0.71 7.37 -6.51
CA ALA A 42 -0.63 7.01 -6.05
C ALA A 42 -1.66 6.91 -7.20
N ASP A 43 -1.60 7.84 -8.16
CA ASP A 43 -2.52 7.88 -9.31
C ASP A 43 -2.31 6.67 -10.24
N GLU A 44 -1.05 6.35 -10.53
CA GLU A 44 -0.70 5.23 -11.41
C GLU A 44 -1.05 3.90 -10.76
N MET A 45 -0.79 3.76 -9.46
CA MET A 45 -1.15 2.55 -8.72
C MET A 45 -2.66 2.35 -8.65
N VAL A 46 -3.44 3.40 -8.41
CA VAL A 46 -4.91 3.30 -8.44
C VAL A 46 -5.41 2.94 -9.83
N ALA A 47 -4.81 3.48 -10.89
CA ALA A 47 -5.14 3.09 -12.25
C ALA A 47 -4.82 1.60 -12.53
N ASP A 48 -3.72 1.09 -11.96
CA ASP A 48 -3.38 -0.35 -12.04
C ASP A 48 -4.36 -1.21 -11.25
N MET A 49 -4.75 -0.77 -10.06
CA MET A 49 -5.78 -1.45 -9.26
C MET A 49 -7.09 -1.59 -10.06
N ASP A 50 -7.49 -0.53 -10.76
CA ASP A 50 -8.73 -0.54 -11.58
C ASP A 50 -8.63 -1.55 -12.73
N ARG A 51 -7.47 -1.62 -13.39
CA ARG A 51 -7.23 -2.60 -14.47
C ARG A 51 -7.27 -4.04 -13.99
N ASN A 52 -6.81 -4.29 -12.76
CA ASN A 52 -6.64 -5.63 -12.21
C ASN A 52 -7.73 -6.07 -11.23
N GLY A 53 -8.75 -5.23 -10.97
CA GLY A 53 -9.83 -5.54 -10.05
C GLY A 53 -9.43 -5.51 -8.58
N VAL A 54 -8.36 -4.79 -8.24
CA VAL A 54 -7.91 -4.56 -6.86
C VAL A 54 -8.75 -3.45 -6.25
N ARG A 55 -9.50 -3.76 -5.21
CA ARG A 55 -10.37 -2.81 -4.52
C ARG A 55 -9.60 -1.96 -3.53
N SER A 56 -8.75 -2.57 -2.74
CA SER A 56 -7.98 -1.91 -1.69
C SER A 56 -6.55 -2.39 -1.69
N LEU A 57 -5.62 -1.46 -1.49
CA LEU A 57 -4.19 -1.70 -1.45
C LEU A 57 -3.64 -1.20 -0.13
N PHE A 58 -2.93 -2.08 0.58
CA PHE A 58 -2.15 -1.74 1.78
C PHE A 58 -0.68 -1.62 1.38
N PHE A 59 -0.07 -0.49 1.67
CA PHE A 59 1.27 -0.19 1.19
C PHE A 59 2.18 0.46 2.22
N CYS A 60 3.49 0.34 1.98
CA CYS A 60 4.54 1.17 2.55
C CYS A 60 5.16 2.00 1.43
N GLY A 61 5.22 3.31 1.57
CA GLY A 61 5.97 4.16 0.64
C GLY A 61 7.48 3.96 0.80
N HIS A 62 8.21 3.89 -0.31
CA HIS A 62 9.67 3.79 -0.27
C HIS A 62 10.30 4.99 0.42
N PHE A 63 9.78 6.19 0.22
CA PHE A 63 10.29 7.38 0.91
C PHE A 63 10.16 7.26 2.43
N ALA A 64 9.09 6.64 2.94
CA ALA A 64 8.92 6.41 4.38
C ALA A 64 9.84 5.28 4.89
N LEU A 65 10.16 4.29 4.07
CA LEU A 65 11.13 3.24 4.43
C LEU A 65 12.55 3.78 4.51
N ASP A 66 12.91 4.70 3.61
CA ASP A 66 14.25 5.31 3.58
C ASP A 66 14.43 6.39 4.64
N ASP A 67 13.41 7.24 4.83
CA ASP A 67 13.39 8.32 5.83
C ASP A 67 11.99 8.42 6.47
N PRO A 68 11.69 7.66 7.51
CA PRO A 68 10.37 7.67 8.17
C PRO A 68 9.92 9.06 8.62
N LEU A 69 10.85 9.90 9.09
CA LEU A 69 10.52 11.23 9.61
C LEU A 69 9.96 12.17 8.53
N ASN A 70 10.46 12.05 7.30
CA ASN A 70 10.08 12.96 6.22
C ASN A 70 9.24 12.27 5.14
N GLY A 71 9.33 10.96 5.02
CA GLY A 71 8.64 10.18 4.00
C GLY A 71 7.18 9.87 4.32
N GLU A 72 6.83 9.75 5.59
CA GLU A 72 5.48 9.37 6.03
C GLU A 72 4.38 10.33 5.52
N LYS A 73 4.70 11.61 5.33
CA LYS A 73 3.76 12.59 4.77
C LYS A 73 3.22 12.20 3.39
N TYR A 74 4.01 11.52 2.57
CA TYR A 74 3.58 11.05 1.24
C TYR A 74 2.58 9.91 1.34
N ASN A 75 2.77 9.00 2.31
CA ASN A 75 1.80 7.96 2.63
C ASN A 75 0.46 8.56 3.05
N VAL A 76 0.49 9.54 3.96
CA VAL A 76 -0.70 10.24 4.45
C VAL A 76 -1.40 10.99 3.31
N GLU A 77 -0.66 11.65 2.43
CA GLU A 77 -1.22 12.36 1.28
C GLU A 77 -1.91 11.41 0.31
N ALA A 78 -1.29 10.28 -0.02
CA ALA A 78 -1.86 9.26 -0.89
C ALA A 78 -3.18 8.69 -0.31
N VAL A 79 -3.21 8.38 0.97
CA VAL A 79 -4.43 7.89 1.65
C VAL A 79 -5.53 8.95 1.66
N ARG A 80 -5.21 10.22 1.93
CA ARG A 80 -6.20 11.32 1.88
C ARG A 80 -6.79 11.52 0.49
N ARG A 81 -5.97 11.32 -0.53
CA ARG A 81 -6.40 11.46 -1.93
C ARG A 81 -7.31 10.29 -2.37
N TYR A 82 -7.06 9.09 -1.86
CA TYR A 82 -7.79 7.88 -2.20
C TYR A 82 -8.25 7.10 -0.95
N PRO A 83 -9.09 7.69 -0.09
CA PRO A 83 -9.41 7.14 1.23
C PRO A 83 -10.16 5.79 1.18
N ASP A 84 -10.85 5.49 0.08
CA ASP A 84 -11.56 4.23 -0.09
C ASP A 84 -10.71 3.12 -0.77
N ARG A 85 -9.52 3.48 -1.23
CA ARG A 85 -8.68 2.61 -2.06
C ARG A 85 -7.34 2.28 -1.40
N LEU A 86 -6.69 3.26 -0.79
CA LEU A 86 -5.36 3.14 -0.25
C LEU A 86 -5.36 3.08 1.27
N ARG A 87 -4.50 2.23 1.81
CA ARG A 87 -4.21 2.07 3.24
C ARG A 87 -2.71 2.06 3.41
N ALA A 88 -2.19 2.89 4.27
CA ALA A 88 -0.75 2.94 4.52
C ALA A 88 -0.40 2.29 5.86
N TYR A 89 0.71 1.57 5.88
CA TYR A 89 1.36 1.17 7.12
C TYR A 89 2.23 2.32 7.61
N HIS A 90 2.09 2.68 8.88
CA HIS A 90 3.03 3.56 9.55
C HIS A 90 4.35 2.82 9.78
N ILE A 91 5.45 3.49 9.50
CA ILE A 91 6.78 2.88 9.59
C ILE A 91 7.41 3.19 10.94
N ILE A 92 7.72 2.15 11.69
CA ILE A 92 8.50 2.25 12.92
C ILE A 92 9.90 1.73 12.63
N HIS A 93 10.90 2.60 12.75
CA HIS A 93 12.28 2.23 12.46
C HIS A 93 12.87 1.43 13.63
N SER A 94 13.55 0.33 13.31
CA SER A 94 14.17 -0.56 14.34
C SER A 94 15.26 0.10 15.19
N ARG A 95 15.75 1.26 14.78
CA ARG A 95 16.75 2.07 15.51
C ARG A 95 16.16 3.34 16.10
N CYS A 96 14.85 3.46 16.18
CA CYS A 96 14.24 4.63 16.80
C CYS A 96 14.64 4.72 18.26
N LEU A 97 14.87 5.93 18.72
CA LEU A 97 15.27 6.21 20.12
C LEU A 97 14.07 6.18 21.08
N ASP A 98 12.88 6.38 20.54
CA ASP A 98 11.64 6.45 21.30
C ASP A 98 10.51 5.75 20.51
N PRO A 99 10.43 4.42 20.58
CA PRO A 99 9.42 3.65 19.86
C PRO A 99 7.98 3.96 20.36
N GLU A 100 7.82 4.33 21.60
CA GLU A 100 6.51 4.69 22.15
C GLU A 100 5.98 5.98 21.50
N ARG A 101 6.85 6.95 21.29
CA ARG A 101 6.49 8.19 20.58
C ARG A 101 6.13 7.91 19.13
N GLU A 102 6.92 7.10 18.42
CA GLU A 102 6.64 6.76 17.02
C GLU A 102 5.32 6.02 16.84
N ILE A 103 5.00 5.08 17.76
CA ILE A 103 3.69 4.41 17.75
C ILE A 103 2.57 5.42 17.96
N ARG A 104 2.75 6.35 18.90
CA ARG A 104 1.75 7.39 19.20
C ARG A 104 1.53 8.32 18.01
N GLU A 105 2.60 8.76 17.36
CA GLU A 105 2.53 9.56 16.14
C GLU A 105 1.82 8.82 15.00
N GLY A 106 2.04 7.50 14.87
CA GLY A 106 1.31 6.65 13.91
C GLY A 106 -0.19 6.60 14.19
N LEU A 107 -0.58 6.46 15.46
CA LEU A 107 -2.00 6.48 15.88
C LEU A 107 -2.64 7.85 15.60
N ASP A 108 -1.95 8.93 15.90
CA ASP A 108 -2.41 10.29 15.60
C ASP A 108 -2.55 10.52 14.09
N SER A 109 -1.66 9.96 13.30
CA SER A 109 -1.76 9.98 11.83
C SER A 109 -2.95 9.18 11.31
N ALA A 110 -3.27 8.05 11.93
CA ALA A 110 -4.44 7.25 11.60
C ALA A 110 -5.75 7.99 11.89
N ASP A 111 -5.81 8.75 12.99
CA ASP A 111 -6.96 9.61 13.32
C ASP A 111 -7.10 10.77 12.32
N ALA A 112 -5.98 11.36 11.90
CA ALA A 112 -5.96 12.46 10.95
C ALA A 112 -6.23 12.04 9.49
N ALA A 113 -5.91 10.79 9.14
CA ALA A 113 -6.12 10.20 7.83
C ALA A 113 -6.57 8.74 7.98
N PRO A 114 -7.88 8.48 8.13
CA PRO A 114 -8.40 7.13 8.27
C PRO A 114 -7.93 6.26 7.10
N GLY A 115 -7.15 5.23 7.39
CA GLY A 115 -6.50 4.38 6.39
C GLY A 115 -4.98 4.30 6.56
N VAL A 116 -4.40 5.06 7.48
CA VAL A 116 -3.05 4.77 8.00
C VAL A 116 -3.21 3.75 9.12
N SER A 117 -2.43 2.69 9.08
CA SER A 117 -2.44 1.59 10.06
C SER A 117 -1.07 1.46 10.73
N VAL A 118 -1.05 1.22 12.02
CA VAL A 118 0.16 1.00 12.80
C VAL A 118 0.40 -0.50 12.99
#